data_44866090246eef180b0b08cea75c65e7
#
_entry.id   44866090246eef180b0b08cea75c65e7
#
_cell.length_a   1.000
_cell.length_b   1.000
_cell.length_c   1.000
_cell.angle_alpha   90.00
_cell.angle_beta   90.00
_cell.angle_gamma   90.00
#
_symmetry.space_group_name_H-M   'P 1'
#
loop_
_entity.id
_entity.type
_entity.pdbx_description
1 polymer ?
#
loop_
_entity_poly.entity_id
_entity_poly.type
_entity_poly.pdbx_seq_one_letter_code
_entity_poly.pdbx_strand_id
1 'polypeptide(L)'
;MKQSYITTIGVDFRFRTIKVDDKIVKLQIWDTAGQERFRTITSAYYRGADGIIIIYDTTDRNSFLHINDWMNEINKYTNEDTCKLLVGNKADCKDDIEITTMEGQNKAKELNISFIETSAKDATNVELAFTMITQELIKKKKKKNFTSLKNNHAKLKLSTHDNSPQSFCSC
;
A
#
# COMPACT_ATOMS: atom_id res chain seq x y z
N MET A 1 25.89 15.13 20.19
CA MET A 1 25.10 16.16 19.48
C MET A 1 23.71 15.55 19.16
N LYS A 2 22.63 16.03 19.81
CA LYS A 2 21.27 15.65 19.43
C LYS A 2 20.98 16.32 18.08
N GLN A 3 20.93 15.56 16.99
CA GLN A 3 20.40 16.07 15.74
C GLN A 3 18.90 16.39 15.98
N SER A 4 18.55 17.66 15.87
CA SER A 4 17.13 18.05 15.90
C SER A 4 16.52 17.60 14.58
N TYR A 5 15.73 16.54 14.61
CA TYR A 5 14.93 16.12 13.46
C TYR A 5 13.79 17.13 13.28
N ILE A 6 13.73 17.73 12.10
CA ILE A 6 12.59 18.58 11.71
C ILE A 6 11.42 17.63 11.42
N THR A 7 10.37 17.74 12.22
CA THR A 7 9.13 16.98 11.98
C THR A 7 8.48 17.48 10.70
N THR A 8 8.00 16.58 9.85
CA THR A 8 7.26 16.94 8.63
C THR A 8 6.02 17.79 9.01
N ILE A 9 5.95 19.01 8.48
CA ILE A 9 4.79 19.89 8.65
C ILE A 9 3.90 19.73 7.43
N GLY A 10 2.75 19.05 7.59
CA GLY A 10 1.83 18.80 6.50
C GLY A 10 2.21 17.57 5.67
N VAL A 11 2.55 17.75 4.40
CA VAL A 11 2.88 16.66 3.46
C VAL A 11 4.05 17.07 2.58
N ASP A 12 5.06 16.22 2.45
CA ASP A 12 6.12 16.36 1.44
C ASP A 12 5.85 15.44 0.26
N PHE A 13 6.32 15.81 -0.91
CA PHE A 13 6.03 15.11 -2.16
C PHE A 13 7.29 14.87 -2.98
N ARG A 14 7.49 13.61 -3.41
CA ARG A 14 8.64 13.22 -4.22
C ARG A 14 8.28 12.26 -5.34
N PHE A 15 9.03 12.36 -6.44
CA PHE A 15 9.05 11.34 -7.50
C PHE A 15 10.28 10.45 -7.35
N ARG A 16 10.08 9.15 -7.54
CA ARG A 16 11.16 8.18 -7.66
C ARG A 16 10.85 7.19 -8.78
N THR A 17 11.82 6.96 -9.65
CA THR A 17 11.71 5.91 -10.68
C THR A 17 12.48 4.68 -10.21
N ILE A 18 11.82 3.53 -10.21
CA ILE A 18 12.43 2.24 -9.87
C ILE A 18 12.19 1.23 -10.98
N LYS A 19 13.09 0.27 -11.11
CA LYS A 19 12.91 -0.89 -12.00
C LYS A 19 12.44 -2.07 -11.15
N VAL A 20 11.28 -2.61 -11.50
CA VAL A 20 10.70 -3.78 -10.82
C VAL A 20 10.39 -4.83 -11.87
N ASP A 21 11.06 -5.97 -11.79
CA ASP A 21 11.11 -6.97 -12.85
C ASP A 21 11.56 -6.31 -14.17
N ASP A 22 10.79 -6.46 -15.26
CA ASP A 22 11.06 -5.86 -16.56
C ASP A 22 10.34 -4.50 -16.75
N LYS A 23 9.81 -3.91 -15.69
CA LYS A 23 9.05 -2.66 -15.76
C LYS A 23 9.77 -1.50 -15.10
N ILE A 24 9.72 -0.36 -15.77
CA ILE A 24 10.12 0.93 -15.18
C ILE A 24 8.86 1.56 -14.59
N VAL A 25 8.86 1.82 -13.29
CA VAL A 25 7.72 2.38 -12.55
C VAL A 25 8.11 3.72 -11.96
N LYS A 26 7.34 4.75 -12.25
CA LYS A 26 7.47 6.07 -11.62
C LYS A 26 6.55 6.12 -10.41
N LEU A 27 7.14 6.21 -9.22
CA LEU A 27 6.42 6.36 -7.97
C LEU A 27 6.16 7.84 -7.68
N GLN A 28 4.97 8.14 -7.20
CA GLN A 28 4.63 9.38 -6.51
C GLN A 28 4.57 9.06 -5.03
N ILE A 29 5.47 9.64 -4.23
CA ILE A 29 5.60 9.35 -2.81
C ILE A 29 5.14 10.58 -2.05
N TRP A 30 4.15 10.41 -1.19
CA TRP A 30 3.62 11.43 -0.30
C TRP A 30 4.04 11.08 1.13
N ASP A 31 4.97 11.85 1.68
CA ASP A 31 5.40 11.74 3.08
C ASP A 31 4.47 12.60 3.93
N THR A 32 3.65 11.94 4.75
CA THR A 32 2.64 12.59 5.56
C THR A 32 3.13 12.81 6.98
N ALA A 33 2.76 13.96 7.59
CA ALA A 33 3.03 14.20 8.99
C ALA A 33 2.40 13.11 9.87
N GLY A 34 3.19 12.53 10.79
CA GLY A 34 2.73 11.49 11.71
C GLY A 34 1.92 12.00 12.90
N GLN A 35 1.79 13.33 13.07
CA GLN A 35 1.07 13.89 14.21
C GLN A 35 -0.44 13.89 13.97
N GLU A 36 -1.19 13.50 14.99
CA GLU A 36 -2.68 13.39 14.98
C GLU A 36 -3.40 14.69 14.59
N ARG A 37 -2.83 15.85 14.89
CA ARG A 37 -3.39 17.16 14.52
C ARG A 37 -3.44 17.41 13.01
N PHE A 38 -2.69 16.65 12.22
CA PHE A 38 -2.68 16.75 10.76
C PHE A 38 -3.56 15.70 10.07
N ARG A 39 -4.28 14.84 10.81
CA ARG A 39 -5.12 13.76 10.25
C ARG A 39 -6.12 14.24 9.19
N THR A 40 -6.72 15.40 9.39
CA THR A 40 -7.68 15.95 8.40
C THR A 40 -7.00 16.27 7.07
N ILE A 41 -5.75 16.72 7.10
CA ILE A 41 -4.98 17.02 5.89
C ILE A 41 -4.50 15.72 5.26
N THR A 42 -3.96 14.79 6.05
CA THR A 42 -3.40 13.53 5.55
C THR A 42 -4.45 12.58 4.99
N SER A 43 -5.68 12.59 5.52
CA SER A 43 -6.78 11.74 5.03
C SER A 43 -7.14 11.98 3.56
N ALA A 44 -6.94 13.21 3.06
CA ALA A 44 -7.16 13.54 1.65
C ALA A 44 -6.21 12.77 0.71
N TYR A 45 -4.98 12.45 1.18
CA TYR A 45 -3.98 11.73 0.41
C TYR A 45 -4.16 10.20 0.45
N TYR A 46 -4.90 9.66 1.43
CA TYR A 46 -5.25 8.23 1.45
C TYR A 46 -6.24 7.89 0.33
N ARG A 47 -7.12 8.84 -0.01
CA ARG A 47 -8.11 8.65 -1.07
C ARG A 47 -7.44 8.61 -2.43
N GLY A 48 -7.50 7.44 -3.07
CA GLY A 48 -6.87 7.22 -4.39
C GLY A 48 -5.41 6.76 -4.32
N ALA A 49 -4.85 6.52 -3.12
CA ALA A 49 -3.55 5.88 -2.99
C ALA A 49 -3.61 4.42 -3.52
N ASP A 50 -2.71 4.07 -4.42
CA ASP A 50 -2.52 2.69 -4.88
C ASP A 50 -1.91 1.82 -3.78
N GLY A 51 -0.97 2.38 -2.99
CA GLY A 51 -0.29 1.70 -1.89
C GLY A 51 -0.01 2.62 -0.71
N ILE A 52 0.01 2.06 0.50
CA ILE A 52 0.30 2.77 1.75
C ILE A 52 1.34 1.98 2.54
N ILE A 53 2.37 2.68 2.98
CA ILE A 53 3.41 2.16 3.87
C ILE A 53 3.14 2.70 5.27
N ILE A 54 2.94 1.79 6.24
CA ILE A 54 2.74 2.12 7.65
C ILE A 54 4.07 1.86 8.36
N ILE A 55 4.62 2.89 8.97
CA ILE A 55 5.96 2.83 9.56
C ILE A 55 5.85 3.01 11.07
N TYR A 56 6.47 2.11 11.83
CA TYR A 56 6.70 2.27 13.25
C TYR A 56 8.20 2.26 13.56
N ASP A 57 8.58 2.76 14.72
CA ASP A 57 9.93 2.78 15.24
C ASP A 57 10.14 1.54 16.10
N THR A 58 11.14 0.70 15.76
CA THR A 58 11.46 -0.51 16.54
C THR A 58 11.94 -0.22 17.96
N THR A 59 12.31 1.02 18.24
CA THR A 59 12.78 1.50 19.55
C THR A 59 11.71 2.28 20.33
N ASP A 60 10.45 2.29 19.85
CA ASP A 60 9.35 3.01 20.49
C ASP A 60 8.07 2.17 20.49
N ARG A 61 7.76 1.59 21.65
CA ARG A 61 6.57 0.77 21.89
C ARG A 61 5.26 1.51 21.55
N ASN A 62 5.20 2.82 21.80
CA ASN A 62 3.99 3.60 21.53
C ASN A 62 3.71 3.69 20.03
N SER A 63 4.75 3.87 19.20
CA SER A 63 4.59 3.90 17.75
C SER A 63 4.01 2.60 17.21
N PHE A 64 4.38 1.45 17.80
CA PHE A 64 3.86 0.14 17.45
C PHE A 64 2.39 -0.05 17.89
N LEU A 65 2.02 0.43 19.07
CA LEU A 65 0.64 0.34 19.56
C LEU A 65 -0.33 1.15 18.69
N HIS A 66 0.10 2.27 18.13
CA HIS A 66 -0.70 3.11 17.25
C HIS A 66 -0.95 2.54 15.84
N ILE A 67 -0.33 1.40 15.47
CA ILE A 67 -0.55 0.77 14.15
C ILE A 67 -2.04 0.51 13.89
N ASN A 68 -2.78 0.02 14.89
CA ASN A 68 -4.20 -0.24 14.74
C ASN A 68 -5.01 1.04 14.48
N ASP A 69 -4.65 2.14 15.12
CA ASP A 69 -5.31 3.44 14.93
C ASP A 69 -5.09 3.94 13.50
N TRP A 70 -3.84 3.83 12.99
CA TRP A 70 -3.52 4.17 11.62
C TRP A 70 -4.24 3.26 10.62
N MET A 71 -4.29 1.95 10.86
CA MET A 71 -5.02 1.01 10.01
C MET A 71 -6.51 1.33 9.95
N ASN A 72 -7.13 1.64 11.10
CA ASN A 72 -8.52 2.03 11.16
C ASN A 72 -8.78 3.33 10.39
N GLU A 73 -7.88 4.30 10.51
CA GLU A 73 -7.97 5.56 9.78
C GLU A 73 -7.83 5.35 8.26
N ILE A 74 -6.81 4.62 7.83
CA ILE A 74 -6.57 4.29 6.42
C ILE A 74 -7.78 3.58 5.81
N ASN A 75 -8.35 2.59 6.49
CA ASN A 75 -9.47 1.80 6.00
C ASN A 75 -10.76 2.61 5.76
N LYS A 76 -10.93 3.78 6.42
CA LYS A 76 -12.06 4.68 6.14
C LYS A 76 -12.00 5.33 4.76
N TYR A 77 -10.79 5.51 4.20
CA TYR A 77 -10.59 6.29 2.98
C TYR A 77 -10.06 5.45 1.80
N THR A 78 -9.67 4.20 2.06
CA THR A 78 -9.14 3.29 1.05
C THR A 78 -10.10 2.14 0.77
N ASN A 79 -9.90 1.48 -0.35
CA ASN A 79 -10.62 0.25 -0.72
C ASN A 79 -9.75 -1.00 -0.48
N GLU A 80 -10.32 -2.18 -0.68
CA GLU A 80 -9.63 -3.48 -0.52
C GLU A 80 -8.47 -3.67 -1.51
N ASP A 81 -8.46 -2.91 -2.59
CA ASP A 81 -7.41 -2.99 -3.62
C ASP A 81 -6.14 -2.24 -3.25
N THR A 82 -6.20 -1.31 -2.30
CA THR A 82 -5.03 -0.56 -1.83
C THR A 82 -4.04 -1.53 -1.18
N CYS A 83 -2.82 -1.58 -1.72
CA CYS A 83 -1.74 -2.39 -1.13
C CYS A 83 -1.26 -1.74 0.16
N LYS A 84 -0.96 -2.56 1.16
CA LYS A 84 -0.46 -2.07 2.46
C LYS A 84 0.81 -2.83 2.85
N LEU A 85 1.80 -2.11 3.37
CA LEU A 85 3.06 -2.66 3.85
C LEU A 85 3.33 -2.12 5.25
N LEU A 86 3.63 -3.00 6.20
CA LEU A 86 4.10 -2.63 7.53
C LEU A 86 5.63 -2.59 7.54
N VAL A 87 6.20 -1.52 8.07
CA VAL A 87 7.65 -1.31 8.13
C VAL A 87 8.07 -1.02 9.57
N GLY A 88 8.96 -1.84 10.13
CA GLY A 88 9.68 -1.54 11.36
C GLY A 88 10.97 -0.79 11.03
N ASN A 89 11.02 0.51 11.30
CA ASN A 89 12.20 1.33 11.01
C ASN A 89 13.12 1.43 12.24
N LYS A 90 14.36 1.86 12.00
CA LYS A 90 15.49 1.95 12.96
C LYS A 90 16.04 0.57 13.39
N ALA A 91 15.98 -0.43 12.51
CA ALA A 91 16.54 -1.76 12.76
C ALA A 91 18.08 -1.78 13.02
N ASP A 92 18.76 -0.65 12.78
CA ASP A 92 20.17 -0.42 13.13
C ASP A 92 20.40 -0.21 14.62
N CYS A 93 19.40 0.22 15.40
CA CYS A 93 19.48 0.51 16.82
C CYS A 93 19.33 -0.74 17.69
N LYS A 94 20.20 -1.74 17.50
CA LYS A 94 20.06 -3.08 18.09
C LYS A 94 19.97 -3.12 19.61
N ASP A 95 20.63 -2.17 20.28
CA ASP A 95 20.67 -2.13 21.75
C ASP A 95 19.40 -1.49 22.36
N ASP A 96 18.64 -0.74 21.57
CA ASP A 96 17.45 0.00 22.00
C ASP A 96 16.14 -0.63 21.48
N ILE A 97 16.18 -1.84 20.91
CA ILE A 97 14.99 -2.49 20.33
C ILE A 97 13.99 -2.85 21.44
N GLU A 98 12.81 -2.27 21.37
CA GLU A 98 11.65 -2.59 22.21
C GLU A 98 10.65 -3.54 21.53
N ILE A 99 10.61 -3.53 20.20
CA ILE A 99 9.71 -4.37 19.39
C ILE A 99 10.55 -5.36 18.60
N THR A 100 10.38 -6.64 18.91
CA THR A 100 11.08 -7.71 18.20
C THR A 100 10.56 -7.89 16.78
N THR A 101 11.39 -8.43 15.89
CA THR A 101 11.01 -8.80 14.52
C THR A 101 9.79 -9.73 14.52
N MET A 102 9.69 -10.65 15.51
CA MET A 102 8.56 -11.58 15.63
C MET A 102 7.25 -10.85 15.94
N GLU A 103 7.26 -9.83 16.80
CA GLU A 103 6.09 -9.00 17.09
C GLU A 103 5.63 -8.26 15.84
N GLY A 104 6.55 -7.66 15.08
CA GLY A 104 6.26 -7.00 13.81
C GLY A 104 5.63 -7.96 12.78
N GLN A 105 6.22 -9.15 12.62
CA GLN A 105 5.70 -10.19 11.74
C GLN A 105 4.30 -10.67 12.15
N ASN A 106 4.06 -10.88 13.44
CA ASN A 106 2.77 -11.31 13.96
C ASN A 106 1.70 -10.22 13.75
N LYS A 107 2.05 -8.95 13.98
CA LYS A 107 1.15 -7.82 13.69
C LYS A 107 0.79 -7.74 12.21
N ALA A 108 1.75 -7.89 11.32
CA ALA A 108 1.50 -7.91 9.88
C ALA A 108 0.60 -9.09 9.45
N LYS A 109 0.79 -10.28 10.03
CA LYS A 109 -0.09 -11.44 9.82
C LYS A 109 -1.52 -11.18 10.32
N GLU A 110 -1.67 -10.60 11.50
CA GLU A 110 -2.97 -10.19 12.05
C GLU A 110 -3.71 -9.25 11.09
N LEU A 111 -2.98 -8.29 10.51
CA LEU A 111 -3.52 -7.30 9.58
C LEU A 111 -3.61 -7.81 8.13
N ASN A 112 -3.11 -9.03 7.85
CA ASN A 112 -3.03 -9.63 6.51
C ASN A 112 -2.31 -8.74 5.50
N ILE A 113 -1.16 -8.17 5.89
CA ILE A 113 -0.30 -7.33 5.06
C ILE A 113 1.15 -7.81 5.08
N SER A 114 1.96 -7.36 4.12
CA SER A 114 3.40 -7.65 4.08
C SER A 114 4.17 -6.88 5.15
N PHE A 115 5.34 -7.40 5.55
CA PHE A 115 6.20 -6.82 6.58
C PHE A 115 7.67 -6.79 6.15
N ILE A 116 8.39 -5.76 6.56
CA ILE A 116 9.84 -5.65 6.43
C ILE A 116 10.40 -4.73 7.52
N GLU A 117 11.64 -5.00 7.96
CA GLU A 117 12.41 -4.07 8.78
C GLU A 117 13.39 -3.27 7.93
N THR A 118 13.53 -2.00 8.26
CA THR A 118 14.38 -1.06 7.54
C THR A 118 15.23 -0.22 8.49
N SER A 119 16.30 0.36 7.97
CA SER A 119 16.99 1.47 8.60
C SER A 119 17.13 2.62 7.62
N ALA A 120 16.50 3.76 7.93
CA ALA A 120 16.69 4.98 7.15
C ALA A 120 18.08 5.60 7.33
N LYS A 121 18.80 5.25 8.41
CA LYS A 121 20.12 5.77 8.73
C LYS A 121 21.21 5.20 7.82
N ASP A 122 21.18 3.90 7.57
CA ASP A 122 22.16 3.18 6.75
C ASP A 122 21.58 2.68 5.41
N ALA A 123 20.32 3.03 5.14
CA ALA A 123 19.56 2.65 3.95
C ALA A 123 19.22 1.15 3.83
N THR A 124 19.44 0.34 4.89
CA THR A 124 19.12 -1.08 4.89
C THR A 124 17.63 -1.30 4.55
N ASN A 125 17.36 -2.13 3.55
CA ASN A 125 16.02 -2.54 3.09
C ASN A 125 15.09 -1.40 2.64
N VAL A 126 15.53 -0.14 2.57
CA VAL A 126 14.66 0.97 2.15
C VAL A 126 14.18 0.78 0.71
N GLU A 127 15.10 0.50 -0.23
CA GLU A 127 14.74 0.25 -1.63
C GLU A 127 13.88 -1.01 -1.77
N LEU A 128 14.17 -2.05 -0.97
CA LEU A 128 13.41 -3.30 -0.97
C LEU A 128 11.96 -3.07 -0.53
N ALA A 129 11.71 -2.23 0.48
CA ALA A 129 10.35 -1.89 0.91
C ALA A 129 9.51 -1.28 -0.22
N PHE A 130 10.07 -0.31 -0.96
CA PHE A 130 9.39 0.28 -2.12
C PHE A 130 9.22 -0.73 -3.27
N THR A 131 10.19 -1.62 -3.46
CA THR A 131 10.09 -2.70 -4.46
C THR A 131 8.98 -3.67 -4.11
N MET A 132 8.87 -4.12 -2.86
CA MET A 132 7.84 -5.05 -2.39
C MET A 132 6.43 -4.53 -2.64
N ILE A 133 6.14 -3.31 -2.19
CA ILE A 133 4.80 -2.73 -2.38
C ILE A 133 4.50 -2.51 -3.87
N THR A 134 5.48 -2.12 -4.67
CA THR A 134 5.32 -1.93 -6.11
C THR A 134 5.05 -3.26 -6.84
N GLN A 135 5.72 -4.34 -6.46
CA GLN A 135 5.45 -5.69 -6.99
C GLN A 135 4.01 -6.13 -6.70
N GLU A 136 3.55 -5.88 -5.47
CA GLU A 136 2.17 -6.20 -5.10
C GLU A 136 1.16 -5.40 -5.93
N LEU A 137 1.39 -4.11 -6.11
CA LEU A 137 0.59 -3.24 -6.98
C LEU A 137 0.52 -3.75 -8.43
N ILE A 138 1.66 -4.13 -9.00
CA ILE A 138 1.72 -4.68 -10.35
C ILE A 138 0.93 -5.99 -10.45
N LYS A 139 1.05 -6.88 -9.45
CA LYS A 139 0.31 -8.15 -9.40
C LYS A 139 -1.20 -7.92 -9.32
N LYS A 140 -1.66 -6.99 -8.48
CA LYS A 140 -3.09 -6.64 -8.37
C LYS A 140 -3.64 -6.03 -9.66
N LYS A 141 -2.92 -5.10 -10.29
CA LYS A 141 -3.32 -4.51 -11.57
C LYS A 141 -3.41 -5.55 -12.69
N LYS A 142 -2.48 -6.51 -12.77
CA LYS A 142 -2.55 -7.62 -13.73
C LYS A 142 -3.80 -8.49 -13.52
N LYS A 143 -4.13 -8.84 -12.27
CA LYS A 143 -5.33 -9.64 -11.95
C LYS A 143 -6.62 -8.93 -12.38
N LYS A 144 -6.75 -7.63 -12.09
CA LYS A 144 -7.93 -6.84 -12.50
C LYS A 144 -8.12 -6.80 -14.01
N ASN A 145 -7.06 -6.54 -14.77
CA ASN A 145 -7.13 -6.51 -16.23
C ASN A 145 -7.58 -7.87 -16.79
N PHE A 146 -7.07 -8.99 -16.23
CA PHE A 146 -7.46 -10.32 -16.66
C PHE A 146 -8.94 -10.64 -16.36
N THR A 147 -9.44 -10.23 -15.20
CA THR A 147 -10.86 -10.40 -14.82
C THR A 147 -11.79 -9.57 -15.71
N SER A 148 -11.41 -8.32 -16.00
CA SER A 148 -12.17 -7.44 -16.90
C SER A 148 -12.28 -7.99 -18.31
N LEU A 149 -11.20 -8.58 -18.84
CA LEU A 149 -11.20 -9.23 -20.17
C LEU A 149 -12.13 -10.46 -20.20
N LYS A 150 -12.11 -11.30 -19.15
CA LYS A 150 -13.01 -12.46 -19.06
C LYS A 150 -14.49 -12.05 -19.01
N ASN A 151 -14.82 -11.01 -18.26
CA ASN A 151 -16.20 -10.51 -18.14
C ASN A 151 -16.70 -9.90 -19.46
N ASN A 152 -15.85 -9.26 -20.25
CA ASN A 152 -16.20 -8.74 -21.55
C ASN A 152 -16.43 -9.86 -22.59
N HIS A 153 -15.63 -10.93 -22.55
CA HIS A 153 -15.87 -12.11 -23.39
C HIS A 153 -17.14 -12.86 -23.01
N ALA A 154 -17.51 -12.92 -21.74
CA ALA A 154 -18.77 -13.52 -21.28
C ALA A 154 -19.98 -12.71 -21.74
N LYS A 155 -19.92 -11.37 -21.70
CA LYS A 155 -20.98 -10.48 -22.21
C LYS A 155 -21.17 -10.59 -23.73
N LEU A 156 -20.09 -10.75 -24.49
CA LEU A 156 -20.16 -10.95 -25.95
C LEU A 156 -20.78 -12.30 -26.33
N LYS A 157 -20.61 -13.36 -25.53
CA LYS A 157 -21.25 -14.66 -25.78
C LYS A 157 -22.75 -14.69 -25.45
N LEU A 158 -23.22 -13.81 -24.55
CA LEU A 158 -24.65 -13.71 -24.20
C LEU A 158 -25.46 -12.88 -25.20
N SER A 159 -24.82 -12.07 -26.04
CA SER A 159 -25.54 -11.24 -27.06
C SER A 159 -25.70 -11.90 -28.42
N THR A 160 -25.26 -13.16 -28.62
CA THR A 160 -25.35 -13.87 -29.90
C THR A 160 -26.43 -14.96 -29.92
N HIS A 161 -27.33 -15.04 -28.94
CA HIS A 161 -28.40 -16.05 -28.88
C HIS A 161 -29.79 -15.41 -28.79
N ASP A 162 -30.17 -14.60 -29.82
CA ASP A 162 -31.56 -14.33 -30.13
C ASP A 162 -31.68 -13.97 -31.62
N ASN A 163 -31.63 -14.99 -32.45
CA ASN A 163 -32.20 -14.95 -33.79
C ASN A 163 -33.02 -16.22 -33.99
N SER A 164 -34.24 -16.21 -33.46
CA SER A 164 -35.28 -17.12 -33.92
C SER A 164 -35.94 -16.50 -35.15
N PRO A 165 -36.15 -17.25 -36.26
CA PRO A 165 -36.82 -16.72 -37.45
C PRO A 165 -38.32 -16.58 -37.18
N GLN A 166 -38.84 -15.37 -37.30
CA GLN A 166 -40.27 -15.15 -37.36
C GLN A 166 -40.78 -15.70 -38.70
N SER A 167 -41.58 -16.77 -38.61
CA SER A 167 -42.37 -17.28 -39.72
C SER A 167 -43.46 -16.27 -40.09
N PHE A 168 -43.40 -15.73 -41.29
CA PHE A 168 -44.52 -15.05 -41.96
C PHE A 168 -45.56 -16.10 -42.31
N CYS A 169 -46.78 -16.02 -41.75
CA CYS A 169 -47.96 -16.58 -42.31
C CYS A 169 -48.75 -15.45 -42.95
N SER A 170 -48.89 -15.51 -44.27
CA SER A 170 -49.88 -14.76 -45.03
C SER A 170 -51.27 -15.46 -44.94
N CYS A 171 -52.31 -14.71 -44.66
CA CYS A 171 -53.63 -14.75 -45.21
C CYS A 171 -54.34 -13.42 -44.97
#